data_448f583a73cd382f9d46db9c97c04acb
#
_entry.id   448f583a73cd382f9d46db9c97c04acb
#
_cell.length_a   1.000
_cell.length_b   1.000
_cell.length_c   1.000
_cell.angle_alpha   90.00
_cell.angle_beta   90.00
_cell.angle_gamma   90.00
#
_symmetry.space_group_name_H-M   'P 1'
#
loop_
_entity.id
_entity.type
_entity.pdbx_description
1 polymer ?
#
loop_
_entity_poly.entity_id
_entity_poly.type
_entity_poly.pdbx_seq_one_letter_code
_entity_poly.pdbx_strand_id
1 'polypeptide(L)'
;MMKLGKFSKKENHISEICKKIPIFAGCIKIIAMSKNKISVTAIVIIVLAVILLWGINAYNSLVRSEEGVKTAWSQVENVYQRRADLIPNLVATVKGYAAHESSTLEGVIAARAKATQVTVNADDLSEENIAAFQQAQGELGSALGRLMAISEAYPDLKANENFRDLQAQLEGTENRIATERRNYNQTAKEYNTSVRVFPKSLIAGIFGFKTKGYFEAAEGASQAPVVEF
;
A
#
# COMPACT_ATOMS: atom_id res chain seq x y z
N MET A 1 -7.28 51.42 42.43
CA MET A 1 -8.63 50.88 42.19
C MET A 1 -8.95 50.91 40.69
N MET A 2 -8.45 49.96 39.92
CA MET A 2 -8.82 49.83 38.50
C MET A 2 -8.25 48.52 37.94
N LYS A 3 -8.98 47.40 38.03
CA LYS A 3 -8.68 46.18 37.21
C LYS A 3 -9.73 45.06 37.36
N LEU A 4 -10.96 45.32 37.84
CA LEU A 4 -11.98 44.27 37.98
C LEU A 4 -13.06 44.24 36.87
N GLY A 5 -13.05 45.20 35.93
CA GLY A 5 -14.11 45.32 34.91
C GLY A 5 -13.92 44.55 33.60
N LYS A 6 -12.75 43.96 33.34
CA LYS A 6 -12.47 43.34 32.04
C LYS A 6 -12.72 41.81 31.99
N PHE A 7 -12.86 41.15 33.13
CA PHE A 7 -13.11 39.71 33.18
C PHE A 7 -14.58 39.34 32.96
N SER A 8 -15.50 40.16 33.45
CA SER A 8 -16.94 39.92 33.33
C SER A 8 -17.49 39.97 31.89
N LYS A 9 -16.85 40.77 31.00
CA LYS A 9 -17.31 40.94 29.61
C LYS A 9 -16.94 39.78 28.67
N LYS A 10 -15.93 38.97 29.03
CA LYS A 10 -15.49 37.85 28.24
C LYS A 10 -16.29 36.58 28.52
N GLU A 11 -16.81 36.40 29.73
CA GLU A 11 -17.68 35.27 30.10
C GLU A 11 -19.06 35.40 29.43
N ASN A 12 -19.60 36.61 29.27
CA ASN A 12 -20.90 36.82 28.61
C ASN A 12 -20.84 36.55 27.11
N HIS A 13 -19.69 36.75 26.45
CA HIS A 13 -19.56 36.49 25.00
C HIS A 13 -19.44 35.00 24.68
N ILE A 14 -18.84 34.21 25.57
CA ILE A 14 -18.73 32.73 25.43
C ILE A 14 -20.11 32.09 25.68
N SER A 15 -20.92 32.62 26.61
CA SER A 15 -22.26 32.12 26.89
C SER A 15 -23.26 32.38 25.74
N GLU A 16 -23.07 33.43 24.94
CA GLU A 16 -23.93 33.73 23.78
C GLU A 16 -23.58 32.86 22.56
N ILE A 17 -22.30 32.51 22.37
CA ILE A 17 -21.86 31.61 21.28
C ILE A 17 -22.34 30.19 21.52
N CYS A 18 -22.35 29.71 22.77
CA CYS A 18 -22.85 28.39 23.15
C CYS A 18 -24.36 28.20 22.97
N LYS A 19 -25.15 29.29 22.95
CA LYS A 19 -26.61 29.21 22.74
C LYS A 19 -27.04 28.94 21.28
N LYS A 20 -26.13 29.07 20.31
CA LYS A 20 -26.43 28.90 18.88
C LYS A 20 -26.21 27.49 18.31
N ILE A 21 -25.65 26.57 19.08
CA ILE A 21 -25.41 25.19 18.61
C ILE A 21 -26.26 24.24 19.48
N PRO A 22 -27.42 23.73 18.98
CA PRO A 22 -28.37 22.96 19.81
C PRO A 22 -27.81 21.64 20.34
N ILE A 23 -26.77 21.07 19.71
CA ILE A 23 -26.14 19.83 20.11
C ILE A 23 -25.27 20.01 21.37
N PHE A 24 -24.61 21.18 21.53
CA PHE A 24 -23.80 21.47 22.72
C PHE A 24 -24.63 21.95 23.93
N ALA A 25 -25.77 22.56 23.67
CA ALA A 25 -26.66 23.03 24.74
C ALA A 25 -27.24 21.87 25.57
N GLY A 26 -27.45 20.70 24.95
CA GLY A 26 -27.88 19.48 25.65
C GLY A 26 -26.80 18.94 26.61
N CYS A 27 -25.56 18.87 26.16
CA CYS A 27 -24.44 18.38 26.98
C CYS A 27 -24.10 19.33 28.16
N ILE A 28 -24.14 20.67 27.92
CA ILE A 28 -23.84 21.67 28.97
C ILE A 28 -24.98 21.74 29.98
N LYS A 29 -26.23 21.56 29.55
CA LYS A 29 -27.38 21.49 30.48
C LYS A 29 -27.32 20.27 31.39
N ILE A 30 -26.79 19.14 30.93
CA ILE A 30 -26.57 17.93 31.74
C ILE A 30 -25.44 18.18 32.76
N ILE A 31 -24.43 18.99 32.42
CA ILE A 31 -23.30 19.32 33.32
C ILE A 31 -23.67 20.42 34.31
N ALA A 32 -24.59 21.34 33.95
CA ALA A 32 -25.01 22.46 34.80
C ALA A 32 -26.15 22.13 35.77
N MET A 33 -26.88 21.03 35.58
CA MET A 33 -27.94 20.58 36.50
C MET A 33 -27.38 19.62 37.51
N SER A 34 -27.15 20.13 38.66
CA SER A 34 -26.95 19.42 39.94
C SER A 34 -25.54 19.47 40.53
N LYS A 35 -25.34 20.38 41.45
CA LYS A 35 -24.34 20.28 42.54
C LYS A 35 -24.62 19.11 43.50
N ASN A 36 -25.54 18.21 43.17
CA ASN A 36 -25.86 17.04 43.98
C ASN A 36 -25.91 15.79 43.14
N LYS A 37 -24.88 14.95 43.28
CA LYS A 37 -24.81 13.53 42.88
C LYS A 37 -25.10 13.32 41.38
N ILE A 38 -24.08 13.55 40.53
CA ILE A 38 -24.03 12.85 39.23
C ILE A 38 -24.17 11.38 39.56
N SER A 39 -25.30 10.75 39.22
CA SER A 39 -25.52 9.34 39.53
C SER A 39 -24.41 8.53 38.89
N VAL A 40 -23.84 7.56 39.58
CA VAL A 40 -22.80 6.66 39.04
C VAL A 40 -23.25 6.09 37.68
N THR A 41 -24.54 5.87 37.52
CA THR A 41 -25.14 5.43 36.25
C THR A 41 -24.92 6.43 35.10
N ALA A 42 -25.02 7.74 35.33
CA ALA A 42 -24.75 8.74 34.29
C ALA A 42 -23.27 8.74 33.87
N ILE A 43 -22.35 8.59 34.81
CA ILE A 43 -20.91 8.49 34.51
C ILE A 43 -20.65 7.22 33.66
N VAL A 44 -21.23 6.09 34.04
CA VAL A 44 -21.06 4.83 33.31
C VAL A 44 -21.58 4.96 31.88
N ILE A 45 -22.76 5.57 31.67
CA ILE A 45 -23.33 5.80 30.34
C ILE A 45 -22.41 6.68 29.49
N ILE A 46 -21.86 7.75 30.04
CA ILE A 46 -20.93 8.66 29.33
C ILE A 46 -19.66 7.92 28.93
N VAL A 47 -19.08 7.12 29.83
CA VAL A 47 -17.89 6.33 29.55
C VAL A 47 -18.14 5.30 28.44
N LEU A 48 -19.26 4.59 28.50
CA LEU A 48 -19.66 3.65 27.44
C LEU A 48 -19.86 4.34 26.08
N ALA A 49 -20.47 5.52 26.06
CA ALA A 49 -20.65 6.32 24.84
C ALA A 49 -19.29 6.76 24.24
N VAL A 50 -18.35 7.17 25.08
CA VAL A 50 -16.98 7.55 24.65
C VAL A 50 -16.24 6.34 24.05
N ILE A 51 -16.32 5.18 24.71
CA ILE A 51 -15.70 3.94 24.24
C ILE A 51 -16.31 3.52 22.89
N LEU A 52 -17.63 3.62 22.72
CA LEU A 52 -18.32 3.29 21.48
C LEU A 52 -17.89 4.22 20.34
N LEU A 53 -17.89 5.52 20.56
CA LEU A 53 -17.46 6.51 19.57
C LEU A 53 -15.99 6.32 19.16
N TRP A 54 -15.14 6.03 20.15
CA TRP A 54 -13.74 5.70 19.90
C TRP A 54 -13.62 4.41 19.07
N GLY A 55 -14.39 3.37 19.39
CA GLY A 55 -14.41 2.11 18.65
C GLY A 55 -14.81 2.28 17.18
N ILE A 56 -15.85 3.08 16.91
CA ILE A 56 -16.27 3.42 15.54
C ILE A 56 -15.15 4.14 14.78
N ASN A 57 -14.49 5.11 15.41
CA ASN A 57 -13.39 5.84 14.78
C ASN A 57 -12.18 4.92 14.51
N ALA A 58 -11.87 4.02 15.45
CA ALA A 58 -10.79 3.05 15.29
C ALA A 58 -11.07 2.09 14.12
N TYR A 59 -12.29 1.54 14.04
CA TYR A 59 -12.74 0.71 12.94
C TYR A 59 -12.64 1.43 11.58
N ASN A 60 -13.21 2.61 11.47
CA ASN A 60 -13.14 3.40 10.24
C ASN A 60 -11.71 3.75 9.82
N SER A 61 -10.82 3.96 10.80
CA SER A 61 -9.39 4.19 10.55
C SER A 61 -8.72 2.94 9.98
N LEU A 62 -9.03 1.74 10.51
CA LEU A 62 -8.50 0.48 10.01
C LEU A 62 -8.97 0.20 8.58
N VAL A 63 -10.27 0.38 8.31
CA VAL A 63 -10.83 0.23 6.95
C VAL A 63 -10.12 1.15 5.95
N ARG A 64 -9.95 2.44 6.28
CA ARG A 64 -9.24 3.37 5.39
C ARG A 64 -7.79 2.97 5.14
N SER A 65 -7.11 2.48 6.16
CA SER A 65 -5.73 2.01 6.01
C SER A 65 -5.67 0.74 5.16
N GLU A 66 -6.63 -0.17 5.29
CA GLU A 66 -6.72 -1.37 4.46
C GLU A 66 -6.99 -1.03 2.99
N GLU A 67 -7.93 -0.12 2.72
CA GLU A 67 -8.19 0.37 1.36
C GLU A 67 -6.97 1.09 0.76
N GLY A 68 -6.16 1.76 1.58
CA GLY A 68 -4.87 2.30 1.17
C GLY A 68 -3.91 1.22 0.68
N VAL A 69 -3.83 0.08 1.38
CA VAL A 69 -3.00 -1.07 0.95
C VAL A 69 -3.51 -1.67 -0.35
N LYS A 70 -4.83 -1.87 -0.51
CA LYS A 70 -5.42 -2.35 -1.76
C LYS A 70 -5.12 -1.42 -2.94
N THR A 71 -5.19 -0.12 -2.70
CA THR A 71 -4.84 0.88 -3.72
C THR A 71 -3.37 0.79 -4.12
N ALA A 72 -2.46 0.67 -3.15
CA ALA A 72 -1.03 0.49 -3.41
C ALA A 72 -0.76 -0.82 -4.15
N TRP A 73 -1.47 -1.90 -3.82
CA TRP A 73 -1.40 -3.17 -4.55
C TRP A 73 -1.82 -3.01 -6.01
N SER A 74 -2.93 -2.34 -6.27
CA SER A 74 -3.38 -2.09 -7.65
C SER A 74 -2.36 -1.32 -8.49
N GLN A 75 -1.58 -0.41 -7.89
CA GLN A 75 -0.47 0.25 -8.61
C GLN A 75 0.65 -0.74 -8.94
N VAL A 76 0.97 -1.65 -8.02
CA VAL A 76 1.92 -2.75 -8.28
C VAL A 76 1.45 -3.61 -9.45
N GLU A 77 0.20 -4.07 -9.45
CA GLU A 77 -0.36 -4.87 -10.55
C GLU A 77 -0.29 -4.14 -11.89
N ASN A 78 -0.64 -2.86 -11.92
CA ASN A 78 -0.62 -2.05 -13.15
C ASN A 78 0.78 -1.99 -13.77
N VAL A 79 1.84 -1.83 -12.97
CA VAL A 79 3.20 -1.77 -13.52
C VAL A 79 3.72 -3.14 -13.97
N TYR A 80 3.32 -4.21 -13.29
CA TYR A 80 3.63 -5.57 -13.73
C TYR A 80 2.86 -5.95 -15.01
N GLN A 81 1.60 -5.55 -15.13
CA GLN A 81 0.83 -5.73 -16.36
C GLN A 81 1.49 -5.00 -17.52
N ARG A 82 1.90 -3.73 -17.33
CA ARG A 82 2.62 -2.97 -18.35
C ARG A 82 3.88 -3.70 -18.80
N ARG A 83 4.66 -4.30 -17.89
CA ARG A 83 5.82 -5.12 -18.24
C ARG A 83 5.43 -6.31 -19.10
N ALA A 84 4.38 -7.05 -18.73
CA ALA A 84 3.87 -8.20 -19.46
C ALA A 84 3.38 -7.85 -20.86
N ASP A 85 2.84 -6.64 -21.07
CA ASP A 85 2.32 -6.15 -22.34
C ASP A 85 3.43 -5.75 -23.33
N LEU A 86 4.62 -5.39 -22.84
CA LEU A 86 5.78 -5.09 -23.69
C LEU A 86 6.43 -6.34 -24.28
N ILE A 87 6.29 -7.49 -23.64
CA ILE A 87 7.02 -8.73 -23.98
C ILE A 87 6.66 -9.28 -25.35
N PRO A 88 5.39 -9.34 -25.81
CA PRO A 88 5.08 -9.85 -27.14
C PRO A 88 5.79 -9.07 -28.26
N ASN A 89 5.85 -7.75 -28.14
CA ASN A 89 6.51 -6.89 -29.11
C ASN A 89 8.04 -7.09 -29.08
N LEU A 90 8.61 -7.24 -27.89
CA LEU A 90 10.02 -7.55 -27.72
C LEU A 90 10.39 -8.89 -28.37
N VAL A 91 9.63 -9.96 -28.08
CA VAL A 91 9.82 -11.30 -28.64
C VAL A 91 9.70 -11.26 -30.18
N ALA A 92 8.70 -10.56 -30.73
CA ALA A 92 8.53 -10.41 -32.17
C ALA A 92 9.71 -9.70 -32.81
N THR A 93 10.21 -8.63 -32.19
CA THR A 93 11.38 -7.88 -32.69
C THR A 93 12.63 -8.75 -32.67
N VAL A 94 12.93 -9.41 -31.54
CA VAL A 94 14.12 -10.29 -31.42
C VAL A 94 14.05 -11.46 -32.42
N LYS A 95 12.89 -12.09 -32.57
CA LYS A 95 12.69 -13.20 -33.52
C LYS A 95 13.06 -12.84 -34.96
N GLY A 96 12.88 -11.57 -35.37
CA GLY A 96 13.25 -11.10 -36.71
C GLY A 96 14.76 -11.13 -36.97
N TYR A 97 15.60 -11.08 -35.94
CA TYR A 97 17.07 -11.01 -36.03
C TYR A 97 17.77 -12.25 -35.49
N ALA A 98 17.18 -12.91 -34.51
CA ALA A 98 17.75 -14.02 -33.78
C ALA A 98 16.79 -15.24 -33.77
N ALA A 99 16.33 -15.66 -34.96
CA ALA A 99 15.38 -16.77 -35.10
C ALA A 99 15.92 -18.11 -34.58
N HIS A 100 17.23 -18.28 -34.53
CA HIS A 100 17.88 -19.50 -34.02
C HIS A 100 17.83 -19.63 -32.50
N GLU A 101 17.48 -18.56 -31.77
CA GLU A 101 17.36 -18.53 -30.31
C GLU A 101 15.98 -18.97 -29.81
N SER A 102 15.36 -19.95 -30.48
CA SER A 102 13.98 -20.38 -30.22
C SER A 102 13.74 -20.76 -28.77
N SER A 103 14.69 -21.46 -28.13
CA SER A 103 14.56 -21.89 -26.73
C SER A 103 14.47 -20.73 -25.74
N THR A 104 15.24 -19.65 -25.97
CA THR A 104 15.18 -18.46 -25.10
C THR A 104 13.88 -17.69 -25.32
N LEU A 105 13.45 -17.54 -26.59
CA LEU A 105 12.18 -16.89 -26.93
C LEU A 105 10.98 -17.64 -26.32
N GLU A 106 10.95 -18.99 -26.45
CA GLU A 106 9.93 -19.84 -25.84
C GLU A 106 9.97 -19.75 -24.31
N GLY A 107 11.17 -19.71 -23.72
CA GLY A 107 11.35 -19.52 -22.28
C GLY A 107 10.75 -18.20 -21.77
N VAL A 108 10.90 -17.10 -22.52
CA VAL A 108 10.28 -15.80 -22.16
C VAL A 108 8.76 -15.87 -22.28
N ILE A 109 8.23 -16.51 -23.33
CA ILE A 109 6.78 -16.65 -23.51
C ILE A 109 6.18 -17.50 -22.39
N ALA A 110 6.82 -18.61 -22.03
CA ALA A 110 6.38 -19.49 -20.95
C ALA A 110 6.42 -18.77 -19.58
N ALA A 111 7.51 -18.05 -19.28
CA ALA A 111 7.64 -17.29 -18.05
C ALA A 111 6.60 -16.16 -17.96
N ARG A 112 6.30 -15.48 -19.08
CA ARG A 112 5.22 -14.49 -19.15
C ARG A 112 3.88 -15.14 -18.84
N ALA A 113 3.55 -16.26 -19.49
CA ALA A 113 2.30 -16.97 -19.24
C ALA A 113 2.14 -17.35 -17.76
N LYS A 114 3.20 -17.88 -17.13
CA LYS A 114 3.22 -18.21 -15.70
C LYS A 114 3.02 -16.97 -14.84
N ALA A 115 3.74 -15.89 -15.11
CA ALA A 115 3.65 -14.64 -14.35
C ALA A 115 2.28 -13.97 -14.43
N THR A 116 1.56 -14.11 -15.57
CA THR A 116 0.21 -13.56 -15.74
C THR A 116 -0.90 -14.48 -15.20
N GLN A 117 -0.61 -15.78 -14.96
CA GLN A 117 -1.56 -16.71 -14.32
C GLN A 117 -1.61 -16.54 -12.81
N VAL A 118 -0.51 -16.12 -12.18
CA VAL A 118 -0.47 -15.90 -10.74
C VAL A 118 -1.13 -14.56 -10.44
N THR A 119 -2.41 -14.61 -10.08
CA THR A 119 -3.18 -13.45 -9.65
C THR A 119 -3.33 -13.46 -8.12
N VAL A 120 -3.15 -12.33 -7.48
CA VAL A 120 -3.33 -12.17 -6.04
C VAL A 120 -4.57 -11.30 -5.81
N ASN A 121 -5.52 -11.83 -5.02
CA ASN A 121 -6.70 -11.06 -4.67
C ASN A 121 -6.32 -9.93 -3.69
N ALA A 122 -6.72 -8.69 -3.98
CA ALA A 122 -6.49 -7.54 -3.13
C ALA A 122 -7.10 -7.69 -1.71
N ASP A 123 -8.05 -8.59 -1.52
CA ASP A 123 -8.60 -8.92 -0.20
C ASP A 123 -7.71 -9.92 0.57
N ASP A 124 -6.90 -10.72 -0.12
CA ASP A 124 -6.02 -11.74 0.48
C ASP A 124 -4.56 -11.51 0.12
N LEU A 125 -4.00 -10.41 0.60
CA LEU A 125 -2.58 -10.04 0.48
C LEU A 125 -1.77 -10.70 1.59
N SER A 126 -1.87 -12.03 1.70
CA SER A 126 -1.07 -12.84 2.64
C SER A 126 0.39 -12.89 2.21
N GLU A 127 1.28 -13.23 3.16
CA GLU A 127 2.72 -13.38 2.89
C GLU A 127 2.97 -14.46 1.82
N GLU A 128 2.24 -15.57 1.90
CA GLU A 128 2.32 -16.68 0.94
C GLU A 128 1.94 -16.25 -0.48
N ASN A 129 0.82 -15.53 -0.64
CA ASN A 129 0.34 -15.07 -1.94
C ASN A 129 1.29 -14.04 -2.57
N ILE A 130 1.83 -13.12 -1.78
CA ILE A 130 2.81 -12.14 -2.26
C ILE A 130 4.12 -12.82 -2.62
N ALA A 131 4.60 -13.81 -1.85
CA ALA A 131 5.81 -14.57 -2.16
C ALA A 131 5.64 -15.36 -3.48
N ALA A 132 4.51 -16.05 -3.68
CA ALA A 132 4.21 -16.77 -4.92
C ALA A 132 4.17 -15.81 -6.14
N PHE A 133 3.55 -14.66 -6.01
CA PHE A 133 3.55 -13.62 -7.04
C PHE A 133 4.97 -13.13 -7.33
N GLN A 134 5.75 -12.80 -6.29
CA GLN A 134 7.13 -12.34 -6.42
C GLN A 134 8.02 -13.37 -7.11
N GLN A 135 7.86 -14.66 -6.79
CA GLN A 135 8.60 -15.75 -7.42
C GLN A 135 8.30 -15.81 -8.94
N ALA A 136 7.03 -15.84 -9.32
CA ALA A 136 6.64 -15.91 -10.72
C ALA A 136 7.13 -14.71 -11.53
N GLN A 137 7.08 -13.52 -10.94
CA GLN A 137 7.59 -12.29 -11.54
C GLN A 137 9.13 -12.27 -11.62
N GLY A 138 9.83 -12.89 -10.66
CA GLY A 138 11.27 -13.06 -10.66
C GLY A 138 11.76 -14.00 -11.78
N GLU A 139 11.04 -15.12 -12.00
CA GLU A 139 11.31 -16.03 -13.12
C GLU A 139 11.20 -15.34 -14.47
N LEU A 140 10.18 -14.47 -14.64
CA LEU A 140 10.04 -13.65 -15.84
C LEU A 140 11.19 -12.65 -15.99
N GLY A 141 11.60 -11.98 -14.89
CA GLY A 141 12.76 -11.09 -14.89
C GLY A 141 14.04 -11.81 -15.33
N SER A 142 14.27 -13.02 -14.83
CA SER A 142 15.42 -13.86 -15.21
C SER A 142 15.38 -14.27 -16.69
N ALA A 143 14.20 -14.61 -17.21
CA ALA A 143 14.04 -14.95 -18.63
C ALA A 143 14.31 -13.73 -19.54
N LEU A 144 13.83 -12.54 -19.16
CA LEU A 144 14.12 -11.28 -19.87
C LEU A 144 15.61 -10.94 -19.82
N GLY A 145 16.27 -11.13 -18.68
CA GLY A 145 17.72 -10.93 -18.55
C GLY A 145 18.52 -11.79 -19.54
N ARG A 146 18.14 -13.08 -19.68
CA ARG A 146 18.76 -13.97 -20.70
C ARG A 146 18.51 -13.48 -22.11
N LEU A 147 17.30 -13.01 -22.42
CA LEU A 147 16.98 -12.46 -23.76
C LEU A 147 17.82 -11.20 -24.06
N MET A 148 18.01 -10.34 -23.07
CA MET A 148 18.87 -9.16 -23.22
C MET A 148 20.34 -9.55 -23.46
N ALA A 149 20.84 -10.57 -22.74
CA ALA A 149 22.20 -11.06 -22.95
C ALA A 149 22.44 -11.59 -24.38
N ILE A 150 21.45 -12.26 -24.99
CA ILE A 150 21.53 -12.71 -26.38
C ILE A 150 21.66 -11.54 -27.34
N SER A 151 20.98 -10.42 -27.11
CA SER A 151 21.02 -9.26 -27.99
C SER A 151 22.42 -8.69 -28.18
N GLU A 152 23.32 -8.93 -27.23
CA GLU A 152 24.72 -8.51 -27.34
C GLU A 152 25.50 -9.26 -28.47
N ALA A 153 25.06 -10.48 -28.84
CA ALA A 153 25.62 -11.26 -29.92
C ALA A 153 25.08 -10.87 -31.32
N TYR A 154 24.04 -10.02 -31.36
CA TYR A 154 23.36 -9.62 -32.61
C TYR A 154 23.44 -8.09 -32.81
N PRO A 155 24.51 -7.55 -33.43
CA PRO A 155 24.71 -6.10 -33.58
C PRO A 155 23.56 -5.40 -34.34
N ASP A 156 22.98 -6.06 -35.34
CA ASP A 156 21.87 -5.51 -36.12
C ASP A 156 20.60 -5.35 -35.30
N LEU A 157 20.31 -6.29 -34.40
CA LEU A 157 19.23 -6.20 -33.41
C LEU A 157 19.49 -5.03 -32.45
N LYS A 158 20.70 -4.94 -31.92
CA LYS A 158 21.10 -3.87 -31.00
C LYS A 158 21.02 -2.48 -31.64
N ALA A 159 21.25 -2.39 -32.93
CA ALA A 159 21.11 -1.16 -33.70
C ALA A 159 19.65 -0.81 -34.05
N ASN A 160 18.72 -1.78 -33.95
CA ASN A 160 17.32 -1.57 -34.29
C ASN A 160 16.65 -0.59 -33.31
N GLU A 161 16.00 0.44 -33.87
CA GLU A 161 15.37 1.51 -33.07
C GLU A 161 14.23 0.98 -32.20
N ASN A 162 13.35 0.13 -32.77
CA ASN A 162 12.23 -0.47 -32.00
C ASN A 162 12.73 -1.31 -30.83
N PHE A 163 13.83 -2.06 -31.02
CA PHE A 163 14.44 -2.85 -29.92
C PHE A 163 14.94 -1.95 -28.80
N ARG A 164 15.66 -0.87 -29.12
CA ARG A 164 16.17 0.09 -28.13
C ARG A 164 15.04 0.79 -27.38
N ASP A 165 13.97 1.17 -28.08
CA ASP A 165 12.82 1.79 -27.47
C ASP A 165 12.11 0.84 -26.50
N LEU A 166 11.94 -0.44 -26.89
CA LEU A 166 11.36 -1.47 -26.02
C LEU A 166 12.25 -1.74 -24.80
N GLN A 167 13.57 -1.79 -24.99
CA GLN A 167 14.53 -1.93 -23.88
C GLN A 167 14.41 -0.76 -22.92
N ALA A 168 14.41 0.48 -23.40
CA ALA A 168 14.25 1.66 -22.54
C ALA A 168 12.91 1.68 -21.79
N GLN A 169 11.83 1.23 -22.46
CA GLN A 169 10.52 1.09 -21.78
C GLN A 169 10.52 0.02 -20.71
N LEU A 170 11.19 -1.12 -20.93
CA LEU A 170 11.34 -2.17 -19.92
C LEU A 170 12.15 -1.69 -18.72
N GLU A 171 13.31 -1.05 -18.95
CA GLU A 171 14.13 -0.46 -17.87
C GLU A 171 13.35 0.58 -17.07
N GLY A 172 12.60 1.45 -17.74
CA GLY A 172 11.71 2.41 -17.09
C GLY A 172 10.60 1.74 -16.29
N THR A 173 10.09 0.60 -16.76
CA THR A 173 9.06 -0.17 -16.07
C THR A 173 9.64 -0.88 -14.84
N GLU A 174 10.86 -1.46 -14.90
CA GLU A 174 11.54 -2.06 -13.74
C GLU A 174 11.78 -1.03 -12.63
N ASN A 175 12.19 0.18 -12.98
CA ASN A 175 12.36 1.27 -12.00
C ASN A 175 11.02 1.64 -11.33
N ARG A 176 9.91 1.62 -12.09
CA ARG A 176 8.57 1.84 -11.54
C ARG A 176 8.14 0.69 -10.65
N ILE A 177 8.37 -0.57 -11.04
CA ILE A 177 8.10 -1.75 -10.22
C ILE A 177 8.82 -1.62 -8.86
N ALA A 178 10.11 -1.29 -8.87
CA ALA A 178 10.87 -1.08 -7.63
C ALA A 178 10.29 0.05 -6.76
N THR A 179 9.76 1.09 -7.37
CA THR A 179 9.12 2.21 -6.67
C THR A 179 7.79 1.80 -6.06
N GLU A 180 6.90 1.15 -6.85
CA GLU A 180 5.57 0.76 -6.36
C GLU A 180 5.65 -0.36 -5.30
N ARG A 181 6.63 -1.28 -5.39
CA ARG A 181 6.90 -2.25 -4.31
C ARG A 181 7.29 -1.56 -3.00
N ARG A 182 8.11 -0.50 -3.05
CA ARG A 182 8.45 0.29 -1.84
C ARG A 182 7.24 1.01 -1.28
N ASN A 183 6.42 1.62 -2.14
CA ASN A 183 5.18 2.31 -1.75
C ASN A 183 4.20 1.33 -1.09
N TYR A 184 4.01 0.15 -1.69
CA TYR A 184 3.20 -0.91 -1.12
C TYR A 184 3.71 -1.34 0.26
N ASN A 185 5.01 -1.66 0.38
CA ASN A 185 5.60 -2.08 1.64
C ASN A 185 5.46 -1.01 2.73
N GLN A 186 5.60 0.27 2.39
CA GLN A 186 5.39 1.37 3.33
C GLN A 186 3.94 1.44 3.80
N THR A 187 2.97 1.37 2.88
CA THR A 187 1.54 1.41 3.20
C THR A 187 1.11 0.18 4.00
N ALA A 188 1.60 -1.01 3.63
CA ALA A 188 1.38 -2.25 4.36
C ALA A 188 1.96 -2.20 5.79
N LYS A 189 3.16 -1.60 5.97
CA LYS A 189 3.76 -1.39 7.29
C LYS A 189 2.88 -0.50 8.18
N GLU A 190 2.37 0.60 7.65
CA GLU A 190 1.50 1.52 8.39
C GLU A 190 0.19 0.83 8.82
N TYR A 191 -0.42 0.07 7.91
CA TYR A 191 -1.59 -0.75 8.19
C TYR A 191 -1.29 -1.83 9.24
N ASN A 192 -0.26 -2.66 9.03
CA ASN A 192 0.12 -3.73 9.94
C ASN A 192 0.44 -3.21 11.34
N THR A 193 1.09 -2.04 11.43
CA THR A 193 1.32 -1.35 12.70
C THR A 193 -0.01 -0.98 13.36
N SER A 194 -0.95 -0.41 12.61
CA SER A 194 -2.28 -0.01 13.12
C SER A 194 -3.08 -1.21 13.63
N VAL A 195 -3.01 -2.36 12.96
CA VAL A 195 -3.66 -3.61 13.37
C VAL A 195 -3.09 -4.17 14.68
N ARG A 196 -1.77 -3.99 14.91
CA ARG A 196 -1.05 -4.60 16.05
C ARG A 196 -0.96 -3.72 17.29
N VAL A 197 -1.06 -2.39 17.14
CA VAL A 197 -0.90 -1.43 18.25
C VAL A 197 -2.16 -1.37 19.10
N PHE A 198 -1.97 -1.47 20.44
CA PHE A 198 -3.05 -1.25 21.42
C PHE A 198 -3.47 0.24 21.43
N PRO A 199 -4.77 0.57 21.57
CA PRO A 199 -5.90 -0.33 21.75
C PRO A 199 -6.58 -0.79 20.44
N LYS A 200 -6.14 -0.34 19.24
CA LYS A 200 -6.74 -0.71 17.93
C LYS A 200 -6.70 -2.22 17.66
N SER A 201 -5.70 -2.93 18.20
CA SER A 201 -5.57 -4.39 18.06
C SER A 201 -6.78 -5.17 18.60
N LEU A 202 -7.50 -4.63 19.59
CA LEU A 202 -8.74 -5.25 20.08
C LEU A 202 -9.83 -5.19 19.00
N ILE A 203 -10.00 -4.02 18.37
CA ILE A 203 -10.97 -3.83 17.27
C ILE A 203 -10.57 -4.69 16.07
N ALA A 204 -9.29 -4.71 15.73
CA ALA A 204 -8.77 -5.53 14.64
C ALA A 204 -9.08 -7.02 14.84
N GLY A 205 -8.88 -7.56 16.06
CA GLY A 205 -9.19 -8.94 16.39
C GLY A 205 -10.69 -9.27 16.31
N ILE A 206 -11.56 -8.38 16.80
CA ILE A 206 -13.01 -8.57 16.79
C ILE A 206 -13.56 -8.60 15.35
N PHE A 207 -13.07 -7.72 14.48
CA PHE A 207 -13.55 -7.56 13.10
C PHE A 207 -12.72 -8.34 12.06
N GLY A 208 -11.72 -9.10 12.49
CA GLY A 208 -10.98 -9.99 11.61
C GLY A 208 -9.97 -9.32 10.68
N PHE A 209 -9.48 -8.11 10.99
CA PHE A 209 -8.40 -7.46 10.25
C PHE A 209 -7.10 -8.24 10.41
N LYS A 210 -6.52 -8.70 9.29
CA LYS A 210 -5.28 -9.46 9.26
C LYS A 210 -4.13 -8.61 8.75
N THR A 211 -2.92 -8.92 9.16
CA THR A 211 -1.71 -8.32 8.59
C THR A 211 -1.54 -8.71 7.13
N LYS A 212 -0.94 -7.81 6.35
CA LYS A 212 -0.62 -8.03 4.93
C LYS A 212 0.87 -8.37 4.80
N GLY A 213 1.22 -9.22 3.84
CA GLY A 213 2.59 -9.59 3.54
C GLY A 213 3.38 -8.43 2.92
N TYR A 214 4.70 -8.61 2.86
CA TYR A 214 5.62 -7.64 2.26
C TYR A 214 6.33 -8.25 1.05
N PHE A 215 6.70 -7.40 0.12
CA PHE A 215 7.72 -7.77 -0.87
C PHE A 215 9.08 -7.85 -0.17
N GLU A 216 9.76 -8.95 -0.34
CA GLU A 216 11.12 -9.15 0.16
C GLU A 216 12.16 -8.60 -0.82
N ALA A 217 13.35 -8.29 -0.32
CA ALA A 217 14.49 -7.98 -1.17
C ALA A 217 14.85 -9.21 -2.03
N ALA A 218 15.35 -8.98 -3.23
CA ALA A 218 15.85 -10.08 -4.06
C ALA A 218 16.98 -10.82 -3.32
N GLU A 219 17.01 -12.16 -3.46
CA GLU A 219 18.10 -12.97 -2.92
C GLU A 219 19.45 -12.43 -3.44
N GLY A 220 20.40 -12.22 -2.53
CA GLY A 220 21.72 -11.64 -2.86
C GLY A 220 21.80 -10.11 -2.80
N ALA A 221 20.68 -9.38 -2.69
CA ALA A 221 20.72 -7.91 -2.58
C ALA A 221 21.41 -7.40 -1.30
N SER A 222 21.59 -8.26 -0.29
CA SER A 222 22.32 -7.94 0.95
C SER A 222 23.83 -8.13 0.84
N GLN A 223 24.32 -8.76 -0.24
CA GLN A 223 25.76 -8.93 -0.47
C GLN A 223 26.25 -7.80 -1.36
N ALA A 224 27.16 -6.96 -0.84
CA ALA A 224 27.84 -5.97 -1.66
C ALA A 224 28.65 -6.68 -2.74
N PRO A 225 28.64 -6.24 -4.01
CA PRO A 225 29.48 -6.82 -5.04
C PRO A 225 30.95 -6.69 -4.62
N VAL A 226 31.66 -7.82 -4.60
CA VAL A 226 33.11 -7.82 -4.39
C VAL A 226 33.74 -7.27 -5.66
N VAL A 227 34.32 -6.08 -5.57
CA VAL A 227 35.11 -5.52 -6.67
C VAL A 227 36.56 -6.04 -6.49
N GLU A 228 36.93 -7.03 -7.28
CA GLU A 228 38.33 -7.45 -7.43
C GLU A 228 38.97 -6.58 -8.54
N PHE A 229 40.07 -5.92 -8.22
CA PHE A 229 40.88 -5.12 -9.13
C PHE A 229 42.06 -5.95 -9.66
#